data_4f1198dccabcca2f2e67209bc79d67af
#
_entry.id   4f1198dccabcca2f2e67209bc79d67af
#
_cell.length_a   1.000
_cell.length_b   1.000
_cell.length_c   1.000
_cell.angle_alpha   90.00
_cell.angle_beta   90.00
_cell.angle_gamma   90.00
#
_symmetry.space_group_name_H-M   'P 1'
#
loop_
_entity.id
_entity.type
_entity.pdbx_description
1 polymer ?
#
loop_
_entity_poly.entity_id
_entity_poly.type
_entity_poly.pdbx_seq_one_letter_code
_entity_poly.pdbx_strand_id
1 'polypeptide(L)'
;MSESTSNRMRALRPFKSRDYRLLFAAVGIEVFGTGMWTIVMVFQVLALDDSPLALSAVATGMSLGLFLFSILGGVVADRFSKRTIIITVQGLTAAMMTGVAALSLTGPIELWHVGAASFVMGAGSAFFYPAYSAYLPQVLPPEQLLAANGLEGALRPSMGQGLGPAVGGVVVGMFFPAAGAIIVAGSYAIAFAITLFLSHKDEPIQAAPVPERT
;
A
#
# COMPACT_ATOMS: atom_id res chain seq x y z
N MET A 1 -21.80 -11.01 29.50
CA MET A 1 -21.66 -9.69 28.80
C MET A 1 -20.35 -8.97 29.06
N SER A 2 -19.61 -9.26 30.14
CA SER A 2 -18.38 -8.53 30.51
C SER A 2 -17.12 -8.91 29.69
N GLU A 3 -16.95 -10.18 29.31
CA GLU A 3 -15.76 -10.64 28.54
C GLU A 3 -15.70 -10.10 27.11
N SER A 4 -16.83 -9.99 26.41
CA SER A 4 -16.87 -9.46 25.05
C SER A 4 -16.51 -7.97 24.99
N THR A 5 -16.87 -7.20 26.02
CA THR A 5 -16.56 -5.77 26.12
C THR A 5 -15.07 -5.56 26.44
N SER A 6 -14.50 -6.39 27.32
CA SER A 6 -13.06 -6.38 27.64
C SER A 6 -12.21 -6.74 26.42
N ASN A 7 -12.64 -7.71 25.62
CA ASN A 7 -11.92 -8.15 24.43
C ASN A 7 -11.97 -7.10 23.31
N ARG A 8 -13.11 -6.43 23.12
CA ARG A 8 -13.23 -5.31 22.16
C ARG A 8 -12.35 -4.11 22.54
N MET A 9 -12.29 -3.78 23.84
CA MET A 9 -11.42 -2.70 24.31
C MET A 9 -9.93 -3.04 24.11
N ARG A 10 -9.52 -4.30 24.23
CA ARG A 10 -8.15 -4.75 23.94
C ARG A 10 -7.81 -4.64 22.46
N ALA A 11 -8.72 -5.01 21.56
CA ALA A 11 -8.53 -4.94 20.12
C ALA A 11 -8.31 -3.51 19.59
N LEU A 12 -8.91 -2.50 20.24
CA LEU A 12 -8.80 -1.10 19.84
C LEU A 12 -7.66 -0.32 20.50
N ARG A 13 -6.90 -0.96 21.42
CA ARG A 13 -5.77 -0.30 22.11
C ARG A 13 -4.71 0.29 21.17
N PRO A 14 -4.35 -0.34 20.04
CA PRO A 14 -3.36 0.23 19.11
C PRO A 14 -3.73 1.64 18.64
N PHE A 15 -5.01 1.96 18.49
CA PHE A 15 -5.47 3.31 18.09
C PHE A 15 -5.20 4.41 19.11
N LYS A 16 -4.68 4.11 20.31
CA LYS A 16 -4.20 5.13 21.25
C LYS A 16 -2.88 5.77 20.75
N SER A 17 -2.07 5.03 20.00
CA SER A 17 -0.87 5.56 19.33
C SER A 17 -1.27 6.45 18.15
N ARG A 18 -0.73 7.68 18.13
CA ARG A 18 -0.94 8.61 17.01
C ARG A 18 -0.34 8.05 15.72
N ASP A 19 0.88 7.54 15.79
CA ASP A 19 1.59 7.02 14.63
C ASP A 19 0.90 5.78 14.05
N TYR A 20 0.37 4.90 14.92
CA TYR A 20 -0.42 3.77 14.46
C TYR A 20 -1.70 4.19 13.75
N ARG A 21 -2.42 5.21 14.25
CA ARG A 21 -3.62 5.73 13.55
C ARG A 21 -3.29 6.25 12.16
N LEU A 22 -2.21 7.03 12.05
CA LEU A 22 -1.75 7.56 10.76
C LEU A 22 -1.36 6.44 9.81
N LEU A 23 -0.57 5.49 10.31
CA LEU A 23 -0.11 4.35 9.54
C LEU A 23 -1.28 3.46 9.06
N PHE A 24 -2.22 3.15 9.95
CA PHE A 24 -3.40 2.35 9.63
C PHE A 24 -4.30 3.03 8.60
N ALA A 25 -4.51 4.34 8.73
CA ALA A 25 -5.26 5.13 7.75
C ALA A 25 -4.56 5.18 6.39
N ALA A 26 -3.24 5.45 6.37
CA ALA A 26 -2.46 5.47 5.14
C ALA A 26 -2.51 4.11 4.41
N VAL A 27 -2.28 3.02 5.15
CA VAL A 27 -2.35 1.65 4.60
C VAL A 27 -3.76 1.33 4.08
N GLY A 28 -4.81 1.70 4.81
CA GLY A 28 -6.19 1.46 4.38
C GLY A 28 -6.53 2.16 3.06
N ILE A 29 -6.12 3.42 2.93
CA ILE A 29 -6.34 4.22 1.72
C ILE A 29 -5.47 3.70 0.55
N GLU A 30 -4.21 3.35 0.80
CA GLU A 30 -3.31 2.75 -0.20
C GLU A 30 -3.86 1.42 -0.72
N VAL A 31 -4.24 0.53 0.19
CA VAL A 31 -4.78 -0.80 -0.16
C VAL A 31 -6.10 -0.68 -0.91
N PHE A 32 -6.95 0.30 -0.54
CA PHE A 32 -8.16 0.64 -1.31
C PHE A 32 -7.78 1.08 -2.74
N GLY A 33 -6.83 2.01 -2.89
CA GLY A 33 -6.33 2.46 -4.19
C GLY A 33 -5.75 1.32 -5.04
N THR A 34 -4.97 0.42 -4.41
CA THR A 34 -4.44 -0.79 -5.06
C THR A 34 -5.56 -1.70 -5.55
N GLY A 35 -6.56 -1.97 -4.69
CA GLY A 35 -7.73 -2.77 -5.07
C GLY A 35 -8.53 -2.14 -6.20
N MET A 36 -8.72 -0.82 -6.17
CA MET A 36 -9.39 -0.10 -7.24
C MET A 36 -8.60 -0.17 -8.56
N TRP A 37 -7.26 -0.08 -8.48
CA TRP A 37 -6.37 -0.19 -9.64
C TRP A 37 -6.52 -1.52 -10.37
N THR A 38 -6.78 -2.64 -9.69
CA THR A 38 -6.97 -3.95 -10.34
C THR A 38 -8.08 -3.93 -11.39
N ILE A 39 -9.11 -3.14 -11.19
CA ILE A 39 -10.24 -2.97 -12.14
C ILE A 39 -9.94 -1.86 -13.14
N VAL A 40 -9.50 -0.69 -12.65
CA VAL A 40 -9.21 0.49 -13.49
C VAL A 40 -8.17 0.15 -14.55
N MET A 41 -7.12 -0.58 -14.19
CA MET A 41 -6.06 -1.01 -15.10
C MET A 41 -6.61 -1.86 -16.25
N VAL A 42 -7.51 -2.81 -15.97
CA VAL A 42 -8.13 -3.65 -17.00
C VAL A 42 -8.85 -2.80 -18.04
N PHE A 43 -9.69 -1.89 -17.59
CA PHE A 43 -10.44 -1.02 -18.51
C PHE A 43 -9.55 0.03 -19.20
N GLN A 44 -8.49 0.47 -18.55
CA GLN A 44 -7.51 1.36 -19.14
C GLN A 44 -6.75 0.67 -20.28
N VAL A 45 -6.36 -0.59 -20.08
CA VAL A 45 -5.71 -1.41 -21.11
C VAL A 45 -6.65 -1.67 -22.26
N LEU A 46 -7.89 -2.14 -21.99
CA LEU A 46 -8.89 -2.43 -23.02
C LEU A 46 -9.28 -1.20 -23.86
N ALA A 47 -9.16 0.00 -23.29
CA ALA A 47 -9.37 1.24 -24.06
C ALA A 47 -8.21 1.58 -25.01
N LEU A 48 -7.02 0.97 -24.83
CA LEU A 48 -5.82 1.18 -25.65
C LEU A 48 -5.58 0.03 -26.61
N ASP A 49 -5.79 -1.20 -26.14
CA ASP A 49 -5.54 -2.45 -26.87
C ASP A 49 -6.44 -3.55 -26.28
N ASP A 50 -7.30 -4.14 -27.09
CA ASP A 50 -8.26 -5.18 -26.66
C ASP A 50 -7.65 -6.60 -26.68
N SER A 51 -6.35 -6.73 -26.98
CA SER A 51 -5.68 -8.02 -27.03
C SER A 51 -5.49 -8.61 -25.63
N PRO A 52 -5.72 -9.92 -25.43
CA PRO A 52 -5.42 -10.60 -24.17
C PRO A 52 -3.92 -10.53 -23.79
N LEU A 53 -3.05 -10.37 -24.79
CA LEU A 53 -1.60 -10.25 -24.59
C LEU A 53 -1.24 -8.92 -23.91
N ALA A 54 -1.85 -7.81 -24.35
CA ALA A 54 -1.66 -6.50 -23.74
C ALA A 54 -2.04 -6.50 -22.24
N LEU A 55 -3.22 -7.06 -21.93
CA LEU A 55 -3.70 -7.18 -20.56
C LEU A 55 -2.76 -8.04 -19.71
N SER A 56 -2.32 -9.18 -20.24
CA SER A 56 -1.41 -10.08 -19.53
C SER A 56 -0.04 -9.44 -19.29
N ALA A 57 0.48 -8.69 -20.25
CA ALA A 57 1.77 -8.00 -20.16
C ALA A 57 1.74 -6.94 -19.04
N VAL A 58 0.68 -6.13 -18.98
CA VAL A 58 0.52 -5.10 -17.95
C VAL A 58 0.29 -5.71 -16.57
N ALA A 59 -0.55 -6.76 -16.47
CA ALA A 59 -0.80 -7.45 -15.20
C ALA A 59 0.48 -8.15 -14.66
N THR A 60 1.31 -8.69 -15.55
CA THR A 60 2.60 -9.30 -15.19
C THR A 60 3.57 -8.24 -14.64
N GLY A 61 3.47 -6.98 -15.04
CA GLY A 61 4.32 -5.89 -14.56
C GLY A 61 4.35 -5.79 -13.03
N MET A 62 3.19 -5.85 -12.37
CA MET A 62 3.11 -5.78 -10.91
C MET A 62 3.81 -6.97 -10.23
N SER A 63 3.56 -8.18 -10.72
CA SER A 63 4.20 -9.39 -10.18
C SER A 63 5.71 -9.37 -10.40
N LEU A 64 6.15 -8.90 -11.57
CA LEU A 64 7.56 -8.80 -11.93
C LEU A 64 8.27 -7.77 -11.04
N GLY A 65 7.66 -6.60 -10.82
CA GLY A 65 8.19 -5.59 -9.91
C GLY A 65 8.36 -6.12 -8.48
N LEU A 66 7.33 -6.78 -7.95
CA LEU A 66 7.39 -7.41 -6.63
C LEU A 66 8.48 -8.48 -6.56
N PHE A 67 8.55 -9.38 -7.53
CA PHE A 67 9.49 -10.50 -7.55
C PHE A 67 10.94 -10.03 -7.62
N LEU A 68 11.27 -9.13 -8.55
CA LEU A 68 12.64 -8.64 -8.76
C LEU A 68 13.19 -7.89 -7.55
N PHE A 69 12.34 -7.17 -6.82
CA PHE A 69 12.76 -6.34 -5.71
C PHE A 69 12.50 -6.96 -4.32
N SER A 70 11.89 -8.14 -4.22
CA SER A 70 11.54 -8.78 -2.94
C SER A 70 12.74 -8.97 -2.01
N ILE A 71 13.86 -9.47 -2.53
CA ILE A 71 15.09 -9.68 -1.74
C ILE A 71 15.72 -8.34 -1.36
N LEU A 72 15.79 -7.40 -2.32
CA LEU A 72 16.36 -6.07 -2.09
C LEU A 72 15.55 -5.27 -1.07
N GLY A 73 14.22 -5.40 -1.09
CA GLY A 73 13.33 -4.74 -0.14
C GLY A 73 13.62 -5.10 1.31
N GLY A 74 13.88 -6.39 1.60
CA GLY A 74 14.30 -6.84 2.92
C GLY A 74 15.64 -6.24 3.35
N VAL A 75 16.66 -6.31 2.50
CA VAL A 75 18.00 -5.76 2.78
C VAL A 75 17.96 -4.24 3.01
N VAL A 76 17.17 -3.52 2.21
CA VAL A 76 16.99 -2.06 2.37
C VAL A 76 16.24 -1.75 3.66
N ALA A 77 15.21 -2.53 3.99
CA ALA A 77 14.48 -2.37 5.24
C ALA A 77 15.35 -2.56 6.48
N ASP A 78 16.37 -3.41 6.42
CA ASP A 78 17.29 -3.62 7.53
C ASP A 78 18.30 -2.46 7.71
N ARG A 79 18.68 -1.82 6.60
CA ARG A 79 19.79 -0.82 6.61
C ARG A 79 19.32 0.62 6.73
N PHE A 80 18.12 0.94 6.28
CA PHE A 80 17.63 2.32 6.22
C PHE A 80 16.48 2.56 7.19
N SER A 81 16.22 3.83 7.48
CA SER A 81 15.06 4.25 8.27
C SER A 81 13.76 3.76 7.65
N LYS A 82 12.98 3.00 8.42
CA LYS A 82 11.69 2.41 8.00
C LYS A 82 10.73 3.50 7.55
N ARG A 83 10.69 4.61 8.29
CA ARG A 83 9.89 5.79 7.94
C ARG A 83 10.30 6.36 6.58
N THR A 84 11.60 6.51 6.33
CA THR A 84 12.10 7.03 5.05
C THR A 84 11.67 6.13 3.89
N ILE A 85 11.80 4.81 4.04
CA ILE A 85 11.37 3.85 3.02
C ILE A 85 9.87 4.00 2.74
N ILE A 86 9.03 4.01 3.79
CA ILE A 86 7.58 4.16 3.66
C ILE A 86 7.23 5.44 2.89
N ILE A 87 7.80 6.58 3.28
CA ILE A 87 7.53 7.87 2.64
C ILE A 87 8.01 7.88 1.18
N THR A 88 9.22 7.36 0.91
CA THR A 88 9.78 7.34 -0.46
C THR A 88 8.93 6.48 -1.39
N VAL A 89 8.56 5.28 -0.94
CA VAL A 89 7.71 4.37 -1.73
C VAL A 89 6.35 5.00 -2.00
N GLN A 90 5.70 5.54 -0.98
CA GLN A 90 4.40 6.21 -1.12
C GLN A 90 4.47 7.40 -2.07
N GLY A 91 5.50 8.23 -1.93
CA GLY A 91 5.70 9.40 -2.80
C GLY A 91 5.95 9.01 -4.26
N LEU A 92 6.79 7.98 -4.50
CA LEU A 92 7.08 7.50 -5.85
C LEU A 92 5.83 6.90 -6.51
N THR A 93 5.07 6.09 -5.78
CA THR A 93 3.83 5.49 -6.30
C THR A 93 2.76 6.56 -6.54
N ALA A 94 2.62 7.53 -5.63
CA ALA A 94 1.70 8.65 -5.80
C ALA A 94 2.05 9.50 -7.05
N ALA A 95 3.33 9.79 -7.27
CA ALA A 95 3.80 10.53 -8.44
C ALA A 95 3.52 9.75 -9.73
N MET A 96 3.81 8.44 -9.74
CA MET A 96 3.55 7.58 -10.90
C MET A 96 2.04 7.52 -11.22
N MET A 97 1.19 7.30 -10.22
CA MET A 97 -0.26 7.25 -10.42
C MET A 97 -0.84 8.59 -10.85
N THR A 98 -0.31 9.70 -10.34
CA THR A 98 -0.69 11.06 -10.79
C THR A 98 -0.28 11.27 -12.26
N GLY A 99 0.88 10.79 -12.67
CA GLY A 99 1.31 10.80 -14.06
C GLY A 99 0.37 10.01 -14.97
N VAL A 100 -0.01 8.79 -14.59
CA VAL A 100 -0.98 7.97 -15.34
C VAL A 100 -2.34 8.68 -15.44
N ALA A 101 -2.85 9.24 -14.35
CA ALA A 101 -4.11 9.95 -14.33
C ALA A 101 -4.06 11.18 -15.28
N ALA A 102 -2.98 11.96 -15.23
CA ALA A 102 -2.77 13.13 -16.10
C ALA A 102 -2.71 12.72 -17.58
N LEU A 103 -1.94 11.69 -17.92
CA LEU A 103 -1.84 11.19 -19.30
C LEU A 103 -3.18 10.62 -19.79
N SER A 104 -3.92 9.93 -18.94
CA SER A 104 -5.26 9.41 -19.25
C SER A 104 -6.27 10.51 -19.56
N LEU A 105 -6.17 11.66 -18.89
CA LEU A 105 -7.04 12.81 -19.11
C LEU A 105 -6.67 13.62 -20.35
N THR A 106 -5.37 13.75 -20.64
CA THR A 106 -4.86 14.57 -21.75
C THR A 106 -4.76 13.80 -23.07
N GLY A 107 -4.93 12.47 -23.03
CA GLY A 107 -5.00 11.60 -24.21
C GLY A 107 -3.71 10.90 -24.65
N PRO A 108 -2.47 11.33 -24.29
CA PRO A 108 -1.26 10.68 -24.76
C PRO A 108 -0.85 9.46 -23.94
N ILE A 109 -1.80 8.80 -23.27
CA ILE A 109 -1.51 7.57 -22.54
C ILE A 109 -1.30 6.42 -23.52
N GLU A 110 -0.28 5.61 -23.24
CA GLU A 110 0.07 4.40 -23.98
C GLU A 110 0.17 3.20 -23.03
N LEU A 111 0.13 2.00 -23.58
CA LEU A 111 0.13 0.75 -22.84
C LEU A 111 1.34 0.62 -21.88
N TRP A 112 2.52 1.08 -22.32
CA TRP A 112 3.71 1.01 -21.49
C TRP A 112 3.67 1.91 -20.25
N HIS A 113 2.90 3.01 -20.27
CA HIS A 113 2.70 3.85 -19.08
C HIS A 113 1.92 3.09 -18.00
N VAL A 114 0.88 2.35 -18.43
CA VAL A 114 0.06 1.53 -17.51
C VAL A 114 0.89 0.36 -16.96
N GLY A 115 1.71 -0.27 -17.83
CA GLY A 115 2.64 -1.33 -17.44
C GLY A 115 3.72 -0.85 -16.47
N ALA A 116 4.31 0.32 -16.73
CA ALA A 116 5.31 0.94 -15.85
C ALA A 116 4.71 1.27 -14.47
N ALA A 117 3.49 1.79 -14.43
CA ALA A 117 2.79 2.06 -13.18
C ALA A 117 2.53 0.78 -12.37
N SER A 118 2.05 -0.28 -13.02
CA SER A 118 1.86 -1.59 -12.39
C SER A 118 3.18 -2.16 -11.86
N PHE A 119 4.25 -2.05 -12.61
CA PHE A 119 5.59 -2.46 -12.19
C PHE A 119 6.09 -1.68 -10.97
N VAL A 120 5.95 -0.35 -10.96
CA VAL A 120 6.34 0.51 -9.83
C VAL A 120 5.53 0.19 -8.59
N MET A 121 4.23 -0.10 -8.72
CA MET A 121 3.40 -0.54 -7.59
C MET A 121 3.89 -1.87 -7.00
N GLY A 122 4.22 -2.83 -7.85
CA GLY A 122 4.79 -4.12 -7.42
C GLY A 122 6.14 -3.96 -6.73
N ALA A 123 7.06 -3.20 -7.33
CA ALA A 123 8.36 -2.88 -6.75
C ALA A 123 8.21 -2.12 -5.42
N GLY A 124 7.32 -1.13 -5.37
CA GLY A 124 7.00 -0.39 -4.15
C GLY A 124 6.54 -1.31 -3.02
N SER A 125 5.68 -2.28 -3.32
CA SER A 125 5.20 -3.26 -2.34
C SER A 125 6.35 -4.11 -1.76
N ALA A 126 7.36 -4.45 -2.56
CA ALA A 126 8.53 -5.20 -2.12
C ALA A 126 9.36 -4.46 -1.05
N PHE A 127 9.41 -3.13 -1.10
CA PHE A 127 10.07 -2.31 -0.09
C PHE A 127 9.13 -1.93 1.07
N PHE A 128 7.88 -1.65 0.76
CA PHE A 128 6.91 -1.18 1.75
C PHE A 128 6.62 -2.22 2.84
N TYR A 129 6.32 -3.46 2.47
CA TYR A 129 5.90 -4.47 3.45
C TYR A 129 6.97 -4.80 4.50
N PRO A 130 8.25 -5.04 4.16
CA PRO A 130 9.29 -5.24 5.18
C PRO A 130 9.50 -4.01 6.06
N ALA A 131 9.53 -2.81 5.47
CA ALA A 131 9.68 -1.57 6.22
C ALA A 131 8.50 -1.33 7.17
N TYR A 132 7.27 -1.56 6.72
CA TYR A 132 6.06 -1.47 7.53
C TYR A 132 6.08 -2.44 8.71
N SER A 133 6.39 -3.72 8.46
CA SER A 133 6.46 -4.75 9.51
C SER A 133 7.53 -4.44 10.56
N ALA A 134 8.65 -3.84 10.14
CA ALA A 134 9.73 -3.43 11.04
C ALA A 134 9.44 -2.09 11.75
N TYR A 135 8.56 -1.23 11.20
CA TYR A 135 8.16 0.02 11.83
C TYR A 135 7.08 -0.17 12.90
N LEU A 136 6.20 -1.15 12.74
CA LEU A 136 5.09 -1.41 13.65
C LEU A 136 5.52 -1.61 15.12
N PRO A 137 6.58 -2.41 15.44
CA PRO A 137 7.09 -2.54 16.81
C PRO A 137 7.76 -1.28 17.37
N GLN A 138 8.07 -0.28 16.53
CA GLN A 138 8.63 0.99 17.01
C GLN A 138 7.53 1.95 17.50
N VAL A 139 6.28 1.74 17.05
CA VAL A 139 5.14 2.62 17.36
C VAL A 139 4.12 1.99 18.29
N LEU A 140 4.21 0.67 18.51
CA LEU A 140 3.33 -0.09 19.40
C LEU A 140 4.12 -0.97 20.36
N PRO A 141 3.69 -1.08 21.62
CA PRO A 141 4.25 -2.05 22.55
C PRO A 141 3.90 -3.49 22.15
N PRO A 142 4.73 -4.49 22.52
CA PRO A 142 4.59 -5.88 22.09
C PRO A 142 3.18 -6.48 22.33
N GLU A 143 2.53 -6.11 23.43
CA GLU A 143 1.21 -6.62 23.81
C GLU A 143 0.08 -6.16 22.85
N GLN A 144 0.35 -5.15 22.04
CA GLN A 144 -0.61 -4.59 21.08
C GLN A 144 -0.39 -5.08 19.64
N LEU A 145 0.75 -5.69 19.33
CA LEU A 145 1.10 -6.13 17.99
C LEU A 145 0.13 -7.19 17.45
N LEU A 146 -0.32 -8.12 18.30
CA LEU A 146 -1.31 -9.13 17.90
C LEU A 146 -2.63 -8.48 17.48
N ALA A 147 -3.10 -7.48 18.25
CA ALA A 147 -4.32 -6.75 17.93
C ALA A 147 -4.17 -5.94 16.62
N ALA A 148 -3.03 -5.27 16.44
CA ALA A 148 -2.72 -4.53 15.22
C ALA A 148 -2.72 -5.44 13.99
N ASN A 149 -2.04 -6.58 14.04
CA ASN A 149 -2.02 -7.56 12.95
C ASN A 149 -3.43 -8.11 12.64
N GLY A 150 -4.26 -8.34 13.66
CA GLY A 150 -5.64 -8.75 13.47
C GLY A 150 -6.50 -7.69 12.77
N LEU A 151 -6.34 -6.42 13.14
CA LEU A 151 -7.02 -5.29 12.48
C LEU A 151 -6.60 -5.15 11.01
N GLU A 152 -5.32 -5.30 10.71
CA GLU A 152 -4.82 -5.28 9.34
C GLU A 152 -5.26 -6.49 8.53
N GLY A 153 -5.29 -7.66 9.15
CA GLY A 153 -5.81 -8.88 8.53
C GLY A 153 -7.27 -8.74 8.07
N ALA A 154 -8.06 -7.87 8.73
CA ALA A 154 -9.41 -7.52 8.30
C ALA A 154 -9.41 -6.35 7.29
N LEU A 155 -8.59 -5.32 7.52
CA LEU A 155 -8.54 -4.11 6.69
C LEU A 155 -8.13 -4.44 5.25
N ARG A 156 -7.03 -5.17 5.07
CA ARG A 156 -6.44 -5.43 3.75
C ARG A 156 -7.38 -6.16 2.80
N PRO A 157 -8.01 -7.29 3.15
CA PRO A 157 -9.00 -7.93 2.27
C PRO A 157 -10.23 -7.06 2.04
N SER A 158 -10.72 -6.38 3.08
CA SER A 158 -11.92 -5.52 2.95
C SER A 158 -11.70 -4.37 1.99
N MET A 159 -10.57 -3.67 2.07
CA MET A 159 -10.24 -2.54 1.20
C MET A 159 -9.72 -3.01 -0.16
N GLY A 160 -8.78 -3.95 -0.19
CA GLY A 160 -8.08 -4.33 -1.40
C GLY A 160 -8.82 -5.33 -2.29
N GLN A 161 -9.60 -6.24 -1.71
CA GLN A 161 -10.32 -7.28 -2.46
C GLN A 161 -11.85 -7.05 -2.48
N GLY A 162 -12.37 -6.21 -1.57
CA GLY A 162 -13.79 -5.88 -1.48
C GLY A 162 -14.07 -4.48 -2.04
N LEU A 163 -13.92 -3.45 -1.20
CA LEU A 163 -14.35 -2.08 -1.49
C LEU A 163 -13.61 -1.45 -2.68
N GLY A 164 -12.29 -1.62 -2.77
CA GLY A 164 -11.51 -1.04 -3.86
C GLY A 164 -12.00 -1.48 -5.24
N PRO A 165 -12.01 -2.80 -5.53
CA PRO A 165 -12.52 -3.32 -6.81
C PRO A 165 -13.99 -2.96 -7.05
N ALA A 166 -14.84 -3.00 -6.03
CA ALA A 166 -16.25 -2.66 -6.16
C ALA A 166 -16.45 -1.19 -6.59
N VAL A 167 -15.76 -0.26 -5.92
CA VAL A 167 -15.78 1.17 -6.28
C VAL A 167 -15.16 1.37 -7.66
N GLY A 168 -14.04 0.70 -7.96
CA GLY A 168 -13.41 0.74 -9.27
C GLY A 168 -14.36 0.35 -10.39
N GLY A 169 -15.10 -0.75 -10.24
CA GLY A 169 -16.09 -1.21 -11.18
C GLY A 169 -17.23 -0.21 -11.39
N VAL A 170 -17.77 0.35 -10.31
CA VAL A 170 -18.83 1.37 -10.38
C VAL A 170 -18.32 2.63 -11.11
N VAL A 171 -17.14 3.13 -10.74
CA VAL A 171 -16.58 4.36 -11.34
C VAL A 171 -16.33 4.19 -12.83
N VAL A 172 -15.70 3.08 -13.23
CA VAL A 172 -15.43 2.84 -14.66
C VAL A 172 -16.71 2.55 -15.43
N GLY A 173 -17.68 1.86 -14.83
CA GLY A 173 -18.96 1.55 -15.47
C GLY A 173 -19.89 2.77 -15.63
N MET A 174 -19.81 3.74 -14.74
CA MET A 174 -20.64 4.96 -14.79
C MET A 174 -19.99 6.12 -15.54
N PHE A 175 -18.65 6.15 -15.59
CA PHE A 175 -17.88 7.25 -16.19
C PHE A 175 -16.94 6.69 -17.29
N PHE A 176 -15.65 6.82 -17.09
CA PHE A 176 -14.61 6.41 -18.02
C PHE A 176 -13.34 5.98 -17.24
N PRO A 177 -12.42 5.19 -17.83
CA PRO A 177 -11.26 4.66 -17.12
C PRO A 177 -10.36 5.73 -16.47
N ALA A 178 -10.20 6.91 -17.10
CA ALA A 178 -9.42 7.99 -16.53
C ALA A 178 -10.02 8.56 -15.22
N ALA A 179 -11.35 8.53 -15.03
CA ALA A 179 -11.96 8.90 -13.76
C ALA A 179 -11.53 7.95 -12.64
N GLY A 180 -11.43 6.65 -12.93
CA GLY A 180 -10.88 5.66 -12.01
C GLY A 180 -9.40 5.95 -11.68
N ALA A 181 -8.59 6.27 -12.69
CA ALA A 181 -7.18 6.60 -12.50
C ALA A 181 -6.98 7.82 -11.60
N ILE A 182 -7.84 8.85 -11.69
CA ILE A 182 -7.80 10.02 -10.80
C ILE A 182 -8.05 9.63 -9.35
N ILE A 183 -9.04 8.80 -9.08
CA ILE A 183 -9.37 8.38 -7.71
C ILE A 183 -8.24 7.52 -7.13
N VAL A 184 -7.64 6.64 -7.94
CA VAL A 184 -6.46 5.87 -7.54
C VAL A 184 -5.30 6.80 -7.21
N ALA A 185 -4.98 7.75 -8.09
CA ALA A 185 -3.93 8.75 -7.85
C ALA A 185 -4.19 9.55 -6.57
N GLY A 186 -5.43 9.99 -6.36
CA GLY A 186 -5.87 10.70 -5.16
C GLY A 186 -5.68 9.86 -3.89
N SER A 187 -6.01 8.56 -3.94
CA SER A 187 -5.80 7.65 -2.81
C SER A 187 -4.33 7.56 -2.43
N TYR A 188 -3.43 7.38 -3.40
CA TYR A 188 -1.99 7.35 -3.15
C TYR A 188 -1.43 8.70 -2.67
N ALA A 189 -1.91 9.81 -3.22
CA ALA A 189 -1.50 11.14 -2.78
C ALA A 189 -1.93 11.42 -1.32
N ILE A 190 -3.15 11.02 -0.95
CA ILE A 190 -3.64 11.14 0.44
C ILE A 190 -2.84 10.24 1.38
N ALA A 191 -2.62 8.97 1.00
CA ALA A 191 -1.81 8.05 1.78
C ALA A 191 -0.38 8.60 1.98
N PHE A 192 0.26 9.09 0.93
CA PHE A 192 1.55 9.77 1.01
C PHE A 192 1.52 10.97 1.95
N ALA A 193 0.54 11.89 1.81
CA ALA A 193 0.42 13.04 2.67
C ALA A 193 0.29 12.66 4.16
N ILE A 194 -0.47 11.60 4.47
CA ILE A 194 -0.59 11.08 5.84
C ILE A 194 0.74 10.55 6.35
N THR A 195 1.52 9.84 5.53
CA THR A 195 2.81 9.26 5.97
C THR A 195 3.87 10.32 6.29
N LEU A 196 3.76 11.53 5.74
CA LEU A 196 4.66 12.65 6.08
C LEU A 196 4.56 13.06 7.56
N PHE A 197 3.40 12.83 8.19
CA PHE A 197 3.16 13.15 9.60
C PHE A 197 3.59 12.05 10.59
N LEU A 198 4.15 10.93 10.12
CA LEU A 198 4.72 9.88 10.97
C LEU A 198 5.91 10.42 11.75
N SER A 199 6.01 10.03 13.02
CA SER A 199 7.11 10.45 13.88
C SER A 199 8.44 9.81 13.45
N HIS A 200 9.51 10.57 13.58
CA HIS A 200 10.86 10.06 13.36
C HIS A 200 11.31 9.32 14.63
N LYS A 201 11.22 8.01 14.63
CA LYS A 201 11.70 7.15 15.71
C LYS A 201 12.80 6.25 15.14
N ASP A 202 13.99 6.81 14.98
CA ASP A 202 15.19 6.01 14.72
C ASP A 202 15.83 5.64 16.07
N GLU A 203 15.19 4.77 16.86
CA GLU A 203 15.94 4.06 17.88
C GLU A 203 16.70 2.92 17.20
N PRO A 204 18.00 2.80 17.46
CA PRO A 204 18.76 1.63 17.05
C PRO A 204 18.07 0.40 17.64
N ILE A 205 17.90 -0.64 16.85
CA ILE A 205 17.46 -1.94 17.33
C ILE A 205 18.49 -2.34 18.39
N GLN A 206 18.13 -2.21 19.68
CA GLN A 206 18.92 -2.84 20.74
C GLN A 206 18.80 -4.34 20.50
N ALA A 207 19.89 -4.92 20.01
CA ALA A 207 20.02 -6.36 19.94
C ALA A 207 19.73 -6.90 21.36
N ALA A 208 18.72 -7.76 21.46
CA ALA A 208 18.43 -8.42 22.73
C ALA A 208 19.73 -9.03 23.26
N PRO A 209 20.05 -8.87 24.56
CA PRO A 209 21.24 -9.48 25.14
C PRO A 209 21.20 -10.97 24.85
N VAL A 210 22.22 -11.47 24.18
CA VAL A 210 22.39 -12.91 23.98
C VAL A 210 22.49 -13.53 25.36
N PRO A 211 21.57 -14.44 25.78
CA PRO A 211 21.70 -15.09 27.07
C PRO A 211 23.05 -15.83 27.09
N GLU A 212 23.93 -15.44 28.03
CA GLU A 212 25.15 -16.18 28.29
C GLU A 212 24.77 -17.61 28.62
N ARG A 213 25.23 -18.55 27.78
CA ARG A 213 25.10 -19.98 28.05
C ARG A 213 26.09 -20.29 29.20
N THR A 214 25.54 -20.39 30.39
CA THR A 214 26.19 -21.07 31.50
C THR A 214 26.15 -22.58 31.34
#